data_c91d6ed7f28a37b921a5a8f66d3f0d3d
#
_entry.id   c91d6ed7f28a37b921a5a8f66d3f0d3d
#
_cell.length_a   1.000
_cell.length_b   1.000
_cell.length_c   1.000
_cell.angle_alpha   90.00
_cell.angle_beta   90.00
_cell.angle_gamma   90.00
#
_symmetry.space_group_name_H-M   'P 1'
#
loop_
_entity.id
_entity.type
_entity.pdbx_description
1 polymer ?
#
loop_
_entity_poly.entity_id
_entity_poly.type
_entity_poly.pdbx_seq_one_letter_code
_entity_poly.pdbx_strand_id
1 'polypeptide(L)'
;YEQVSEAFTAPVYVTCPADGGIVEAPDTSGPYVTVTPSCAEPGEIVTVEGFKFVPNSSGPVRFVPGSDPTNVVELGNDTATTDADGSFSVGIKLPKRPSDEAQFIRVTMRRNVGTPMFTQTARETWNKIIETVFLALLATTLGTILAIPLSFIAARNLMKSVRSPLASIALSLLG
;
A
#
# COMPACT_ATOMS: atom_id res chain seq x y z
N TYR A 1 2.51 -11.22 -5.17
CA TYR A 1 1.72 -11.77 -4.07
C TYR A 1 0.28 -11.33 -4.25
N GLU A 2 -0.65 -12.26 -4.10
CA GLU A 2 -2.04 -11.94 -3.91
C GLU A 2 -2.27 -11.63 -2.42
N GLN A 3 -2.94 -10.51 -2.12
CA GLN A 3 -3.30 -10.19 -0.75
C GLN A 3 -4.68 -10.77 -0.44
N VAL A 4 -4.70 -11.72 0.49
CA VAL A 4 -5.93 -12.29 1.02
C VAL A 4 -6.20 -11.68 2.39
N SER A 5 -7.45 -11.26 2.62
CA SER A 5 -7.91 -10.73 3.90
C SER A 5 -8.78 -11.77 4.57
N GLU A 6 -8.43 -12.14 5.80
CA GLU A 6 -9.21 -13.06 6.64
C GLU A 6 -9.71 -12.30 7.87
N ALA A 7 -10.98 -12.46 8.20
CA ALA A 7 -11.61 -11.80 9.34
C ALA A 7 -11.85 -12.80 10.46
N PHE A 8 -11.44 -12.41 11.65
CA PHE A 8 -11.60 -13.17 12.90
C PHE A 8 -12.41 -12.34 13.88
N THR A 9 -13.31 -12.96 14.60
CA THR A 9 -14.20 -12.29 15.54
C THR A 9 -14.09 -12.89 16.92
N ALA A 10 -14.12 -12.03 17.94
CA ALA A 10 -14.23 -12.43 19.33
C ALA A 10 -15.38 -11.66 20.00
N PRO A 11 -16.22 -12.31 20.81
CA PRO A 11 -17.31 -11.66 21.50
C PRO A 11 -16.81 -10.82 22.69
N VAL A 12 -17.51 -9.73 22.94
CA VAL A 12 -17.28 -8.83 24.10
C VAL A 12 -18.61 -8.25 24.54
N TYR A 13 -18.82 -8.12 25.84
CA TYR A 13 -19.99 -7.45 26.40
C TYR A 13 -19.63 -6.01 26.82
N VAL A 14 -20.43 -5.05 26.37
CA VAL A 14 -20.32 -3.62 26.72
C VAL A 14 -21.31 -3.32 27.84
N THR A 15 -21.18 -3.93 28.91
CA THR A 15 -21.81 -3.94 30.22
C THR A 15 -21.76 -5.37 30.72
N CYS A 16 -21.29 -5.59 31.92
CA CYS A 16 -21.14 -6.96 32.41
C CYS A 16 -22.52 -7.51 32.83
N PRO A 17 -23.00 -8.57 32.16
CA PRO A 17 -24.24 -9.21 32.57
C PRO A 17 -24.10 -9.89 33.94
N ALA A 18 -25.24 -10.13 34.62
CA ALA A 18 -25.26 -10.65 36.00
C ALA A 18 -24.65 -12.06 36.13
N ASP A 19 -24.61 -12.82 35.03
CA ASP A 19 -24.02 -14.15 34.95
C ASP A 19 -22.53 -14.14 34.57
N GLY A 20 -21.93 -12.95 34.47
CA GLY A 20 -20.50 -12.76 34.21
C GLY A 20 -20.10 -12.86 32.76
N GLY A 21 -21.07 -12.89 31.82
CA GLY A 21 -20.77 -12.91 30.37
C GLY A 21 -19.95 -14.12 29.96
N ILE A 22 -20.53 -15.31 30.04
CA ILE A 22 -19.85 -16.54 29.64
C ILE A 22 -19.59 -16.49 28.13
N VAL A 23 -18.32 -16.42 27.77
CA VAL A 23 -17.87 -16.48 26.36
C VAL A 23 -17.44 -17.90 26.06
N GLU A 24 -17.93 -18.45 24.97
CA GLU A 24 -17.52 -19.75 24.48
C GLU A 24 -16.02 -19.72 24.13
N ALA A 25 -15.30 -20.76 24.52
CA ALA A 25 -13.88 -20.86 24.21
C ALA A 25 -13.65 -20.85 22.70
N PRO A 26 -12.69 -20.05 22.20
CA PRO A 26 -12.42 -19.99 20.76
C PRO A 26 -11.88 -21.30 20.23
N ASP A 27 -12.16 -21.61 18.98
CA ASP A 27 -11.52 -22.72 18.29
C ASP A 27 -10.02 -22.42 18.11
N THR A 28 -9.19 -23.17 18.79
CA THR A 28 -7.73 -23.01 18.76
C THR A 28 -7.04 -23.85 17.70
N SER A 29 -7.76 -24.51 16.80
CA SER A 29 -7.18 -25.31 15.72
C SER A 29 -6.46 -24.46 14.65
N GLY A 30 -6.91 -23.23 14.45
CA GLY A 30 -6.35 -22.23 13.54
C GLY A 30 -5.99 -20.91 14.23
N PRO A 31 -5.83 -19.83 13.49
CA PRO A 31 -5.72 -18.47 14.03
C PRO A 31 -6.99 -18.10 14.80
N TYR A 32 -6.82 -17.50 15.97
CA TYR A 32 -7.95 -17.09 16.80
C TYR A 32 -7.65 -15.79 17.56
N VAL A 33 -8.71 -15.16 18.03
CA VAL A 33 -8.66 -13.89 18.78
C VAL A 33 -9.39 -14.07 20.10
N THR A 34 -8.83 -13.50 21.15
CA THR A 34 -9.45 -13.42 22.49
C THR A 34 -9.56 -11.98 22.94
N VAL A 35 -10.53 -11.72 23.81
CA VAL A 35 -10.72 -10.39 24.43
C VAL A 35 -10.71 -10.54 25.94
N THR A 36 -9.88 -9.77 26.60
CA THR A 36 -9.72 -9.80 28.05
C THR A 36 -9.80 -8.37 28.63
N PRO A 37 -10.72 -8.08 29.57
CA PRO A 37 -11.81 -8.95 30.01
C PRO A 37 -12.89 -9.15 28.95
N SER A 38 -13.67 -10.23 29.03
CA SER A 38 -14.78 -10.52 28.11
C SER A 38 -15.98 -9.59 28.29
N CYS A 39 -16.04 -8.87 29.40
CA CYS A 39 -16.99 -7.80 29.65
C CYS A 39 -16.29 -6.59 30.30
N ALA A 40 -16.72 -5.39 29.92
CA ALA A 40 -16.21 -4.15 30.49
C ALA A 40 -17.27 -3.03 30.36
N GLU A 41 -17.11 -2.00 31.18
CA GLU A 41 -18.02 -0.85 31.17
C GLU A 41 -17.84 0.00 29.89
N PRO A 42 -18.88 0.73 29.46
CA PRO A 42 -18.81 1.60 28.30
C PRO A 42 -17.66 2.60 28.35
N GLY A 43 -16.77 2.53 27.37
CA GLY A 43 -15.61 3.42 27.29
C GLY A 43 -14.35 2.92 28.01
N GLU A 44 -14.37 1.76 28.62
CA GLU A 44 -13.19 1.10 29.15
C GLU A 44 -12.34 0.47 28.03
N ILE A 45 -11.11 0.14 28.39
CA ILE A 45 -10.15 -0.49 27.48
C ILE A 45 -10.15 -1.99 27.75
N VAL A 46 -10.34 -2.77 26.69
CA VAL A 46 -10.15 -4.22 26.70
C VAL A 46 -8.93 -4.58 25.89
N THR A 47 -8.23 -5.63 26.28
CA THR A 47 -7.09 -6.14 25.54
C THR A 47 -7.56 -7.21 24.56
N VAL A 48 -7.23 -7.01 23.30
CA VAL A 48 -7.48 -7.97 22.23
C VAL A 48 -6.18 -8.67 21.91
N GLU A 49 -6.16 -9.97 22.05
CA GLU A 49 -4.99 -10.79 21.78
C GLU A 49 -5.30 -11.75 20.63
N GLY A 50 -4.34 -11.91 19.74
CA GLY A 50 -4.43 -12.85 18.64
C GLY A 50 -3.27 -13.83 18.64
N PHE A 51 -3.55 -15.04 18.21
CA PHE A 51 -2.60 -16.14 18.23
C PHE A 51 -2.63 -16.94 16.94
N LYS A 52 -1.49 -17.50 16.56
CA LYS A 52 -1.31 -18.37 15.37
C LYS A 52 -1.55 -17.69 14.03
N PHE A 53 -1.44 -16.37 13.99
CA PHE A 53 -1.51 -15.62 12.73
C PHE A 53 -0.20 -15.75 11.93
N VAL A 54 -0.25 -15.29 10.68
CA VAL A 54 0.97 -15.17 9.88
C VAL A 54 1.87 -14.09 10.50
N PRO A 55 3.14 -14.38 10.76
CA PRO A 55 4.09 -13.41 11.28
C PRO A 55 4.19 -12.15 10.41
N ASN A 56 4.41 -11.01 11.05
CA ASN A 56 4.57 -9.70 10.39
C ASN A 56 3.39 -9.30 9.49
N SER A 57 2.19 -9.78 9.79
CA SER A 57 0.95 -9.32 9.17
C SER A 57 0.34 -8.18 9.96
N SER A 58 -0.43 -7.33 9.30
CA SER A 58 -1.12 -6.23 9.95
C SER A 58 -2.51 -6.03 9.40
N GLY A 59 -3.41 -5.53 10.25
CA GLY A 59 -4.75 -5.23 9.82
C GLY A 59 -5.57 -4.47 10.84
N PRO A 60 -6.70 -3.91 10.41
CA PRO A 60 -7.55 -3.10 11.28
C PRO A 60 -8.31 -3.97 12.29
N VAL A 61 -8.49 -3.39 13.47
CA VAL A 61 -9.38 -3.90 14.51
C VAL A 61 -10.62 -3.03 14.55
N ARG A 62 -11.79 -3.66 14.47
CA ARG A 62 -13.07 -2.97 14.37
C ARG A 62 -14.08 -3.55 15.33
N PHE A 63 -14.97 -2.71 15.83
CA PHE A 63 -16.11 -3.12 16.63
C PHE A 63 -17.33 -3.37 15.72
N VAL A 64 -18.02 -4.48 15.97
CA VAL A 64 -19.19 -4.88 15.21
C VAL A 64 -20.34 -5.05 16.18
N PRO A 65 -21.38 -4.18 16.15
CA PRO A 65 -22.56 -4.35 16.97
C PRO A 65 -23.26 -5.68 16.71
N GLY A 66 -23.64 -6.39 17.75
CA GLY A 66 -24.36 -7.67 17.62
C GLY A 66 -25.70 -7.54 16.96
N SER A 67 -26.39 -6.40 17.14
CA SER A 67 -27.68 -6.10 16.52
C SER A 67 -27.60 -5.84 15.00
N ASP A 68 -26.46 -5.41 14.49
CA ASP A 68 -26.24 -5.13 13.07
C ASP A 68 -24.79 -5.44 12.66
N PRO A 69 -24.52 -6.69 12.23
CA PRO A 69 -23.18 -7.10 11.82
C PRO A 69 -22.64 -6.37 10.59
N THR A 70 -23.48 -5.65 9.87
CA THR A 70 -23.09 -4.87 8.68
C THR A 70 -22.58 -3.48 9.06
N ASN A 71 -22.99 -2.97 10.22
CA ASN A 71 -22.60 -1.68 10.75
C ASN A 71 -21.29 -1.77 11.52
N VAL A 72 -20.19 -1.75 10.81
CA VAL A 72 -18.84 -1.82 11.41
C VAL A 72 -18.44 -0.45 11.92
N VAL A 73 -18.22 -0.35 13.22
CA VAL A 73 -17.74 0.88 13.86
C VAL A 73 -16.21 0.81 13.95
N GLU A 74 -15.54 1.82 13.43
CA GLU A 74 -14.11 1.98 13.62
C GLU A 74 -13.84 2.50 15.02
N LEU A 75 -13.05 1.74 15.78
CA LEU A 75 -12.60 2.09 17.12
C LEU A 75 -11.27 2.86 17.07
N GLY A 76 -11.28 4.00 16.40
CA GLY A 76 -10.06 4.77 16.16
C GLY A 76 -9.16 4.17 15.09
N ASN A 77 -7.85 4.45 15.15
CA ASN A 77 -6.83 3.95 14.23
C ASN A 77 -6.17 2.65 14.74
N ASP A 78 -6.92 1.81 15.44
CA ASP A 78 -6.36 0.61 16.04
C ASP A 78 -6.03 -0.42 14.96
N THR A 79 -4.74 -0.63 14.78
CA THR A 79 -4.19 -1.62 13.88
C THR A 79 -3.43 -2.64 14.69
N ALA A 80 -3.82 -3.90 14.56
CA ALA A 80 -3.06 -5.01 15.12
C ALA A 80 -1.93 -5.38 14.16
N THR A 81 -0.73 -5.60 14.71
CA THR A 81 0.43 -6.08 13.96
C THR A 81 1.00 -7.28 14.69
N THR A 82 1.13 -8.39 13.97
CA THR A 82 1.68 -9.62 14.54
C THR A 82 3.20 -9.56 14.61
N ASP A 83 3.74 -10.11 15.67
CA ASP A 83 5.16 -10.33 15.87
C ASP A 83 5.72 -11.53 15.06
N ALA A 84 6.96 -11.92 15.36
CA ALA A 84 7.61 -13.05 14.70
C ALA A 84 6.98 -14.41 15.02
N ASP A 85 6.26 -14.51 16.14
CA ASP A 85 5.58 -15.73 16.60
C ASP A 85 4.13 -15.80 16.08
N GLY A 86 3.68 -14.76 15.37
CA GLY A 86 2.31 -14.67 14.84
C GLY A 86 1.29 -14.32 15.92
N SER A 87 1.70 -13.69 17.00
CA SER A 87 0.83 -13.16 18.05
C SER A 87 0.79 -11.64 18.02
N PHE A 88 -0.27 -11.07 18.57
CA PHE A 88 -0.39 -9.63 18.81
C PHE A 88 -1.20 -9.37 20.07
N SER A 89 -1.01 -8.20 20.66
CA SER A 89 -1.81 -7.69 21.76
C SER A 89 -2.06 -6.21 21.54
N VAL A 90 -3.32 -5.78 21.56
CA VAL A 90 -3.71 -4.39 21.37
C VAL A 90 -4.83 -4.00 22.32
N GLY A 91 -4.70 -2.84 22.97
CA GLY A 91 -5.74 -2.27 23.83
C GLY A 91 -6.76 -1.50 23.01
N ILE A 92 -8.03 -1.87 23.12
CA ILE A 92 -9.14 -1.26 22.38
C ILE A 92 -10.10 -0.61 23.35
N LYS A 93 -10.44 0.64 23.08
CA LYS A 93 -11.46 1.36 23.86
C LYS A 93 -12.85 1.02 23.39
N LEU A 94 -13.68 0.47 24.26
CA LEU A 94 -15.07 0.15 23.95
C LEU A 94 -15.91 1.40 23.68
N PRO A 95 -16.96 1.30 22.85
CA PRO A 95 -17.90 2.38 22.64
C PRO A 95 -18.58 2.80 23.96
N LYS A 96 -18.96 4.07 24.05
CA LYS A 96 -19.67 4.62 25.22
C LYS A 96 -21.15 4.22 25.28
N ARG A 97 -21.59 3.35 24.39
CA ARG A 97 -22.99 2.92 24.28
C ARG A 97 -23.13 1.57 24.99
N PRO A 98 -23.88 1.49 26.10
CA PRO A 98 -24.13 0.21 26.76
C PRO A 98 -24.95 -0.72 25.83
N SER A 99 -24.74 -2.01 25.97
CA SER A 99 -25.49 -3.04 25.25
C SER A 99 -25.56 -4.31 26.11
N ASP A 100 -26.78 -4.83 26.26
CA ASP A 100 -27.03 -6.08 26.98
C ASP A 100 -26.75 -7.32 26.10
N GLU A 101 -26.55 -7.10 24.81
CA GLU A 101 -26.24 -8.18 23.85
C GLU A 101 -24.75 -8.30 23.64
N ALA A 102 -24.28 -9.51 23.31
CA ALA A 102 -22.91 -9.75 22.92
C ALA A 102 -22.59 -8.94 21.64
N GLN A 103 -21.50 -8.19 21.72
CA GLN A 103 -20.90 -7.45 20.61
C GLN A 103 -19.66 -8.20 20.12
N PHE A 104 -19.13 -7.82 19.00
CA PHE A 104 -17.97 -8.52 18.45
C PHE A 104 -16.84 -7.54 18.13
N ILE A 105 -15.62 -7.95 18.45
CA ILE A 105 -14.43 -7.32 17.92
C ILE A 105 -13.97 -8.14 16.71
N ARG A 106 -13.88 -7.48 15.56
CA ARG A 106 -13.42 -8.07 14.31
C ARG A 106 -12.00 -7.61 14.00
N VAL A 107 -11.09 -8.55 13.92
CA VAL A 107 -9.73 -8.32 13.46
C VAL A 107 -9.61 -8.84 12.04
N THR A 108 -9.16 -8.01 11.12
CA THR A 108 -8.98 -8.41 9.73
C THR A 108 -7.49 -8.39 9.43
N MET A 109 -6.88 -9.57 9.27
CA MET A 109 -5.47 -9.69 8.95
C MET A 109 -5.26 -9.89 7.45
N ARG A 110 -4.21 -9.27 6.93
CA ARG A 110 -3.81 -9.39 5.53
C ARG A 110 -2.57 -10.27 5.46
N ARG A 111 -2.62 -11.24 4.59
CA ARG A 111 -1.44 -12.05 4.27
C ARG A 111 -1.19 -12.07 2.77
N ASN A 112 0.06 -12.12 2.40
CA ASN A 112 0.45 -12.30 1.01
C ASN A 112 0.47 -13.80 0.70
N VAL A 113 -0.26 -14.22 -0.31
CA VAL A 113 -0.36 -15.63 -0.74
C VAL A 113 0.23 -15.76 -2.15
N GLY A 114 0.89 -16.88 -2.39
CA GLY A 114 1.43 -17.20 -3.71
C GLY A 114 2.83 -16.66 -3.97
N THR A 115 3.25 -16.74 -5.22
CA THR A 115 4.55 -16.24 -5.68
C THR A 115 4.50 -14.74 -5.93
N PRO A 116 5.64 -14.02 -5.80
CA PRO A 116 5.69 -12.59 -6.15
C PRO A 116 5.31 -12.43 -7.63
N MET A 117 4.21 -11.75 -7.87
CA MET A 117 3.79 -11.36 -9.21
C MET A 117 3.89 -9.84 -9.36
N PHE A 118 4.22 -9.41 -10.57
CA PHE A 118 4.12 -7.99 -10.88
C PHE A 118 2.65 -7.56 -10.77
N THR A 119 2.41 -6.54 -9.95
CA THR A 119 1.07 -5.93 -9.88
C THR A 119 0.68 -5.38 -11.25
N GLN A 120 -0.61 -5.28 -11.52
CA GLN A 120 -1.12 -4.70 -12.75
C GLN A 120 -0.53 -3.30 -12.98
N THR A 121 -0.48 -2.48 -11.93
CA THR A 121 0.15 -1.15 -11.96
C THR A 121 1.63 -1.20 -12.36
N ALA A 122 2.40 -2.16 -11.85
CA ALA A 122 3.81 -2.31 -12.21
C ALA A 122 3.98 -2.70 -13.70
N ARG A 123 3.11 -3.56 -14.21
CA ARG A 123 3.10 -3.95 -15.63
C ARG A 123 2.72 -2.78 -16.53
N GLU A 124 1.72 -2.01 -16.16
CA GLU A 124 1.31 -0.82 -16.90
C GLU A 124 2.41 0.24 -16.89
N THR A 125 3.05 0.47 -15.75
CA THR A 125 4.20 1.38 -15.64
C THR A 125 5.35 0.93 -16.53
N TRP A 126 5.66 -0.36 -16.55
CA TRP A 126 6.70 -0.92 -17.41
C TRP A 126 6.41 -0.70 -18.91
N ASN A 127 5.18 -0.95 -19.31
CA ASN A 127 4.74 -0.71 -20.70
C ASN A 127 4.88 0.77 -21.10
N LYS A 128 4.52 1.69 -20.19
CA LYS A 128 4.67 3.13 -20.41
C LYS A 128 6.14 3.55 -20.51
N ILE A 129 7.03 2.96 -19.73
CA ILE A 129 8.47 3.21 -19.82
C ILE A 129 8.98 2.78 -21.20
N ILE A 130 8.64 1.57 -21.66
CA ILE A 130 9.05 1.07 -22.96
C ILE A 130 8.54 1.97 -24.09
N GLU A 131 7.27 2.37 -24.03
CA GLU A 131 6.65 3.26 -25.01
C GLU A 131 7.40 4.61 -25.07
N THR A 132 7.71 5.20 -23.91
CA THR A 132 8.43 6.47 -23.84
C THR A 132 9.85 6.36 -24.40
N VAL A 133 10.58 5.32 -24.05
CA VAL A 133 11.93 5.07 -24.55
C VAL A 133 11.90 4.88 -26.07
N PHE A 134 10.94 4.11 -26.59
CA PHE A 134 10.79 3.89 -28.03
C PHE A 134 10.50 5.19 -28.79
N LEU A 135 9.59 6.02 -28.26
CA LEU A 135 9.29 7.32 -28.84
C LEU A 135 10.50 8.26 -28.84
N ALA A 136 11.26 8.27 -27.74
CA ALA A 136 12.48 9.06 -27.65
C ALA A 136 13.54 8.63 -28.67
N LEU A 137 13.76 7.32 -28.83
CA LEU A 137 14.68 6.78 -29.83
C LEU A 137 14.23 7.12 -31.26
N LEU A 138 12.94 7.01 -31.54
CA LEU A 138 12.37 7.33 -32.84
C LEU A 138 12.54 8.82 -33.17
N ALA A 139 12.24 9.70 -32.21
CA ALA A 139 12.40 11.12 -32.37
C ALA A 139 13.87 11.53 -32.58
N THR A 140 14.80 10.97 -31.83
CA THR A 140 16.24 11.27 -32.00
C THR A 140 16.77 10.76 -33.31
N THR A 141 16.35 9.57 -33.76
CA THR A 141 16.76 8.99 -35.04
C THR A 141 16.27 9.86 -36.19
N LEU A 142 14.98 10.22 -36.22
CA LEU A 142 14.42 11.09 -37.24
C LEU A 142 15.06 12.49 -37.23
N GLY A 143 15.25 13.03 -36.01
CA GLY A 143 15.93 14.32 -35.83
C GLY A 143 17.34 14.33 -36.43
N THR A 144 18.11 13.27 -36.20
CA THR A 144 19.47 13.14 -36.73
C THR A 144 19.48 12.98 -38.24
N ILE A 145 18.59 12.16 -38.82
CA ILE A 145 18.47 11.97 -40.26
C ILE A 145 18.17 13.30 -40.97
N LEU A 146 17.35 14.17 -40.38
CA LEU A 146 17.00 15.46 -40.97
C LEU A 146 18.08 16.52 -40.68
N ALA A 147 18.71 16.50 -39.53
CA ALA A 147 19.70 17.50 -39.13
C ALA A 147 20.97 17.42 -40.00
N ILE A 148 21.43 16.23 -40.37
CA ILE A 148 22.63 16.03 -41.16
C ILE A 148 22.53 16.76 -42.53
N PRO A 149 21.52 16.49 -43.38
CA PRO A 149 21.42 17.17 -44.68
C PRO A 149 21.18 18.67 -44.56
N LEU A 150 20.40 19.09 -43.54
CA LEU A 150 20.16 20.51 -43.28
C LEU A 150 21.44 21.24 -42.91
N SER A 151 22.31 20.63 -42.08
CA SER A 151 23.58 21.21 -41.67
C SER A 151 24.51 21.36 -42.89
N PHE A 152 24.55 20.40 -43.83
CA PHE A 152 25.32 20.51 -45.07
C PHE A 152 24.82 21.63 -45.97
N ILE A 153 23.49 21.77 -46.12
CA ILE A 153 22.90 22.87 -46.93
C ILE A 153 23.22 24.22 -46.31
N ALA A 154 23.09 24.35 -44.95
CA ALA A 154 23.42 25.56 -44.26
C ALA A 154 24.90 25.94 -44.39
N ALA A 155 25.80 24.97 -44.17
CA ALA A 155 27.24 25.16 -44.35
C ALA A 155 27.61 25.58 -45.78
N ARG A 156 27.03 24.93 -46.79
CA ARG A 156 27.26 25.31 -48.18
C ARG A 156 26.78 26.73 -48.47
N ASN A 157 25.66 27.15 -47.92
CA ASN A 157 25.12 28.49 -48.13
C ASN A 157 25.97 29.56 -47.42
N LEU A 158 26.49 29.26 -46.22
CA LEU A 158 27.39 30.14 -45.50
C LEU A 158 28.76 30.29 -46.17
N MET A 159 29.31 29.18 -46.73
CA MET A 159 30.56 29.20 -47.48
C MET A 159 30.48 29.99 -48.79
N LYS A 160 29.30 30.11 -49.42
CA LYS A 160 29.09 30.97 -50.60
C LYS A 160 29.22 32.47 -50.27
N SER A 161 28.86 32.87 -49.07
CA SER A 161 28.98 34.27 -48.62
C SER A 161 30.36 34.60 -48.03
N VAL A 162 31.09 33.62 -47.57
CA VAL A 162 32.49 33.71 -47.11
C VAL A 162 33.43 33.52 -48.34
N ARG A 163 33.33 34.37 -49.32
CA ARG A 163 34.44 34.61 -50.22
C ARG A 163 35.47 35.46 -49.52
N SER A 164 36.27 34.77 -48.77
CA SER A 164 37.58 35.04 -48.26
C SER A 164 37.90 36.36 -47.62
N PRO A 165 38.33 36.29 -46.40
CA PRO A 165 39.53 37.03 -46.01
C PRO A 165 40.72 36.15 -45.61
N LEU A 166 40.63 34.83 -45.72
CA LEU A 166 41.76 33.96 -45.36
C LEU A 166 43.02 34.24 -46.17
N ALA A 167 42.87 34.53 -47.47
CA ALA A 167 43.97 34.95 -48.33
C ALA A 167 44.58 36.31 -47.95
N SER A 168 43.74 37.25 -47.54
CA SER A 168 44.23 38.56 -47.09
C SER A 168 44.91 38.53 -45.73
N ILE A 169 44.38 37.67 -44.81
CA ILE A 169 44.98 37.47 -43.48
C ILE A 169 46.33 36.72 -43.60
N ALA A 170 46.43 35.74 -44.48
CA ALA A 170 47.70 35.04 -44.74
C ALA A 170 48.74 35.96 -45.37
N LEU A 171 48.31 36.87 -46.21
CA LEU A 171 49.23 37.85 -46.82
C LEU A 171 49.71 38.91 -45.83
N SER A 172 48.85 39.30 -44.87
CA SER A 172 49.21 40.30 -43.84
C SER A 172 50.10 39.73 -42.73
N LEU A 173 50.22 38.41 -42.63
CA LEU A 173 51.12 37.74 -41.66
C LEU A 173 52.51 37.43 -42.23
N LEU A 174 52.70 37.61 -43.55
CA LEU A 174 53.98 37.36 -44.27
C LEU A 174 54.69 38.63 -44.70
N GLY A 175 54.16 39.79 -44.46
CA GLY A 175 54.77 41.11 -44.67
C GLY A 175 55.00 41.82 -43.36
#